data_1782d4a824c619ff4d834be91ae64e51
#
_entry.id   1782d4a824c619ff4d834be91ae64e51
#
_cell.length_a   1.000
_cell.length_b   1.000
_cell.length_c   1.000
_cell.angle_alpha   90.00
_cell.angle_beta   90.00
_cell.angle_gamma   90.00
#
_symmetry.space_group_name_H-M   'P 1'
#
loop_
_entity.id
_entity.type
_entity.pdbx_description
1 polymer ?
#
loop_
_entity_poly.entity_id
_entity_poly.type
_entity_poly.pdbx_seq_one_letter_code
_entity_poly.pdbx_strand_id
1 'polypeptide(L)'
;MNAIITRFAPSPTGNLHIGGVRTALLNYVITQKAKKKFPKSKFLLRIEDTDKIRSNNEFKNNIIDELNWMGFHHDDEPYIQSERIKRHQEVALDLLENNKAFKCICKPAELEKKRNENMKKHTNVKRLCTKCENSHDVQKLKNGYVIRIKIPNSENITLTDLVQGGITVENQEIDNF
;
A
#
# COMPACT_ATOMS: atom_id res chain seq x y z
N MET A 1 -22.48 12.01 6.24
CA MET A 1 -21.07 11.98 5.76
C MET A 1 -20.54 13.39 5.75
N ASN A 2 -19.35 13.65 6.29
CA ASN A 2 -18.88 15.03 6.48
C ASN A 2 -17.91 15.50 5.39
N ALA A 3 -17.30 14.63 4.64
CA ALA A 3 -16.40 14.90 3.51
C ALA A 3 -16.09 13.61 2.75
N ILE A 4 -15.74 13.71 1.48
CA ILE A 4 -15.19 12.62 0.68
C ILE A 4 -13.73 12.97 0.36
N ILE A 5 -12.82 12.08 0.73
CA ILE A 5 -11.40 12.23 0.46
C ILE A 5 -11.04 11.16 -0.56
N THR A 6 -10.58 11.58 -1.72
CA THR A 6 -10.01 10.68 -2.73
C THR A 6 -8.52 10.88 -2.85
N ARG A 7 -7.81 9.92 -3.43
CA ARG A 7 -6.36 9.97 -3.58
C ARG A 7 -5.91 9.31 -4.88
N PHE A 8 -5.04 10.00 -5.59
CA PHE A 8 -4.19 9.41 -6.60
C PHE A 8 -2.80 9.15 -6.02
N ALA A 9 -2.23 7.97 -6.27
CA ALA A 9 -0.98 7.54 -5.62
C ALA A 9 -0.01 6.90 -6.63
N PRO A 10 0.59 7.70 -7.54
CA PRO A 10 1.53 7.20 -8.53
C PRO A 10 2.92 6.94 -7.95
N SER A 11 3.63 5.94 -8.51
CA SER A 11 5.05 5.75 -8.29
C SER A 11 5.85 6.49 -9.37
N PRO A 12 6.86 7.32 -9.02
CA PRO A 12 7.62 8.13 -9.98
C PRO A 12 8.75 7.29 -10.62
N THR A 13 8.37 6.17 -11.25
CA THR A 13 9.28 5.22 -11.94
C THR A 13 9.26 5.41 -13.45
N GLY A 14 8.57 6.41 -13.96
CA GLY A 14 8.40 6.79 -15.36
C GLY A 14 7.37 7.90 -15.50
N ASN A 15 7.11 8.32 -16.73
CA ASN A 15 6.09 9.32 -17.05
C ASN A 15 4.67 8.77 -16.79
N LEU A 16 3.73 9.67 -16.58
CA LEU A 16 2.34 9.31 -16.36
C LEU A 16 1.74 8.72 -17.66
N HIS A 17 1.21 7.51 -17.57
CA HIS A 17 0.56 6.85 -18.70
C HIS A 17 -0.97 6.95 -18.60
N ILE A 18 -1.67 6.67 -19.69
CA ILE A 18 -3.14 6.83 -19.79
C ILE A 18 -3.91 6.10 -18.69
N GLY A 19 -3.41 4.96 -18.22
CA GLY A 19 -4.01 4.23 -17.08
C GLY A 19 -3.94 5.02 -15.77
N GLY A 20 -2.81 5.67 -15.50
CA GLY A 20 -2.64 6.58 -14.37
C GLY A 20 -3.54 7.81 -14.48
N VAL A 21 -3.58 8.42 -15.67
CA VAL A 21 -4.46 9.58 -15.98
C VAL A 21 -5.93 9.22 -15.73
N ARG A 22 -6.40 8.06 -16.21
CA ARG A 22 -7.77 7.58 -15.95
C ARG A 22 -8.07 7.48 -14.46
N THR A 23 -7.14 6.92 -13.68
CA THR A 23 -7.33 6.78 -12.23
C THR A 23 -7.36 8.14 -11.54
N ALA A 24 -6.48 9.07 -11.93
CA ALA A 24 -6.48 10.44 -11.41
C ALA A 24 -7.79 11.17 -11.74
N LEU A 25 -8.24 11.10 -13.00
CA LEU A 25 -9.48 11.71 -13.47
C LEU A 25 -10.70 11.22 -12.67
N LEU A 26 -10.85 9.92 -12.47
CA LEU A 26 -11.97 9.36 -11.71
C LEU A 26 -12.00 9.89 -10.27
N ASN A 27 -10.85 9.87 -9.59
CA ASN A 27 -10.72 10.39 -8.24
C ASN A 27 -11.02 11.90 -8.18
N TYR A 28 -10.50 12.66 -9.14
CA TYR A 28 -10.72 14.10 -9.24
C TYR A 28 -12.20 14.43 -9.46
N VAL A 29 -12.87 13.80 -10.44
CA VAL A 29 -14.29 14.06 -10.74
C VAL A 29 -15.19 13.69 -9.58
N ILE A 30 -14.96 12.56 -8.90
CA ILE A 30 -15.71 12.17 -7.69
C ILE A 30 -15.59 13.25 -6.63
N THR A 31 -14.36 13.76 -6.41
CA THR A 31 -14.15 14.82 -5.41
C THR A 31 -14.83 16.13 -5.82
N GLN A 32 -14.68 16.57 -7.07
CA GLN A 32 -15.35 17.80 -7.53
C GLN A 32 -16.87 17.73 -7.42
N LYS A 33 -17.45 16.57 -7.74
CA LYS A 33 -18.88 16.32 -7.50
C LYS A 33 -19.23 16.39 -6.01
N ALA A 34 -18.42 15.78 -5.17
CA ALA A 34 -18.62 15.74 -3.73
C ALA A 34 -18.52 17.13 -3.08
N LYS A 35 -17.60 17.98 -3.53
CA LYS A 35 -17.42 19.36 -3.03
C LYS A 35 -18.69 20.21 -3.14
N LYS A 36 -19.54 19.96 -4.13
CA LYS A 36 -20.83 20.67 -4.28
C LYS A 36 -21.75 20.46 -3.09
N LYS A 37 -21.68 19.31 -2.42
CA LYS A 37 -22.51 18.96 -1.25
C LYS A 37 -21.71 18.98 0.06
N PHE A 38 -20.44 18.66 -0.02
CA PHE A 38 -19.51 18.55 1.11
C PHE A 38 -18.24 19.35 0.81
N PRO A 39 -18.21 20.67 1.10
CA PRO A 39 -17.10 21.55 0.70
C PRO A 39 -15.71 21.16 1.24
N LYS A 40 -15.67 20.37 2.34
CA LYS A 40 -14.42 19.86 2.92
C LYS A 40 -13.88 18.61 2.23
N SER A 41 -14.50 18.15 1.13
CA SER A 41 -13.98 17.02 0.33
C SER A 41 -12.67 17.40 -0.34
N LYS A 42 -11.72 16.45 -0.46
CA LYS A 42 -10.39 16.71 -0.99
C LYS A 42 -9.96 15.63 -1.98
N PHE A 43 -9.27 16.07 -3.03
CA PHE A 43 -8.46 15.23 -3.91
C PHE A 43 -7.00 15.34 -3.49
N LEU A 44 -6.41 14.25 -3.03
CA LEU A 44 -5.03 14.20 -2.53
C LEU A 44 -4.10 13.53 -3.54
N LEU A 45 -2.85 13.98 -3.56
CA LEU A 45 -1.77 13.35 -4.31
C LEU A 45 -0.76 12.74 -3.34
N ARG A 46 -0.40 11.45 -3.53
CA ARG A 46 0.69 10.80 -2.81
C ARG A 46 1.69 10.21 -3.80
N ILE A 47 2.90 10.68 -3.76
CA ILE A 47 4.00 10.14 -4.54
C ILE A 47 4.58 8.93 -3.81
N GLU A 48 4.55 7.75 -4.43
CA GLU A 48 5.05 6.49 -3.87
C GLU A 48 6.47 6.20 -4.36
N ASP A 49 7.44 6.90 -3.78
CA ASP A 49 8.85 6.92 -4.15
C ASP A 49 9.73 5.95 -3.32
N THR A 50 9.13 4.86 -2.84
CA THR A 50 9.83 3.88 -1.99
C THR A 50 10.84 3.01 -2.76
N ASP A 51 10.66 2.84 -4.06
CA ASP A 51 11.63 2.19 -4.94
C ASP A 51 12.73 3.18 -5.32
N LYS A 52 13.78 3.26 -4.50
CA LYS A 52 14.90 4.21 -4.68
C LYS A 52 15.73 3.97 -5.93
N ILE A 53 15.63 2.79 -6.56
CA ILE A 53 16.39 2.46 -7.77
C ILE A 53 15.68 3.05 -9.00
N ARG A 54 14.37 2.92 -9.07
CA ARG A 54 13.58 3.34 -10.24
C ARG A 54 12.96 4.72 -10.09
N SER A 55 12.76 5.20 -8.86
CA SER A 55 12.19 6.52 -8.59
C SER A 55 13.22 7.61 -8.76
N ASN A 56 12.85 8.72 -9.41
CA ASN A 56 13.67 9.91 -9.48
C ASN A 56 12.82 11.20 -9.34
N ASN A 57 13.50 12.31 -9.05
CA ASN A 57 12.84 13.60 -8.84
C ASN A 57 12.27 14.19 -10.14
N GLU A 58 12.84 13.88 -11.28
CA GLU A 58 12.33 14.33 -12.56
C GLU A 58 10.94 13.77 -12.83
N PHE A 59 10.75 12.43 -12.71
CA PHE A 59 9.45 11.79 -12.87
C PHE A 59 8.43 12.27 -11.84
N LYS A 60 8.88 12.54 -10.59
CA LYS A 60 8.00 13.13 -9.58
C LYS A 60 7.45 14.49 -10.02
N ASN A 61 8.34 15.37 -10.49
CA ASN A 61 7.94 16.70 -10.93
C ASN A 61 7.06 16.64 -12.19
N ASN A 62 7.43 15.79 -13.15
CA ASN A 62 6.64 15.58 -14.38
C ASN A 62 5.21 15.13 -14.04
N ILE A 63 5.02 14.19 -13.12
CA ILE A 63 3.68 13.76 -12.71
C ILE A 63 2.85 14.91 -12.15
N ILE A 64 3.45 15.78 -11.33
CA ILE A 64 2.76 16.94 -10.74
C ILE A 64 2.39 17.95 -11.84
N ASP A 65 3.33 18.23 -12.73
CA ASP A 65 3.16 19.19 -13.82
C ASP A 65 2.11 18.70 -14.84
N GLU A 66 2.15 17.42 -15.20
CA GLU A 66 1.18 16.79 -16.10
C GLU A 66 -0.25 16.79 -15.52
N LEU A 67 -0.41 16.51 -14.21
CA LEU A 67 -1.70 16.61 -13.53
C LEU A 67 -2.22 18.04 -13.52
N ASN A 68 -1.36 19.02 -13.23
CA ASN A 68 -1.70 20.45 -13.26
C ASN A 68 -2.08 20.92 -14.67
N TRP A 69 -1.33 20.49 -15.68
CA TRP A 69 -1.62 20.80 -17.09
C TRP A 69 -2.99 20.26 -17.53
N MET A 70 -3.38 19.06 -17.04
CA MET A 70 -4.71 18.48 -17.28
C MET A 70 -5.82 19.12 -16.43
N GLY A 71 -5.49 20.05 -15.53
CA GLY A 71 -6.45 20.68 -14.62
C GLY A 71 -6.85 19.82 -13.42
N PHE A 72 -6.09 18.77 -13.09
CA PHE A 72 -6.36 17.90 -11.93
C PHE A 72 -5.60 18.40 -10.70
N HIS A 73 -5.97 19.56 -10.21
CA HIS A 73 -5.33 20.20 -9.07
C HIS A 73 -5.66 19.46 -7.77
N HIS A 74 -4.62 19.05 -7.03
CA HIS A 74 -4.76 18.48 -5.68
C HIS A 74 -4.98 19.60 -4.65
N ASP A 75 -5.67 19.27 -3.56
CA ASP A 75 -6.12 20.25 -2.57
C ASP A 75 -5.09 20.57 -1.48
N ASP A 76 -4.19 19.64 -1.19
CA ASP A 76 -3.10 19.82 -0.22
C ASP A 76 -1.74 19.62 -0.91
N GLU A 77 -0.63 19.98 -0.26
CA GLU A 77 0.71 19.63 -0.73
C GLU A 77 0.83 18.12 -0.97
N PRO A 78 1.55 17.68 -2.04
CA PRO A 78 1.75 16.27 -2.30
C PRO A 78 2.40 15.54 -1.13
N TYR A 79 1.84 14.42 -0.73
CA TYR A 79 2.44 13.55 0.28
C TYR A 79 3.56 12.74 -0.38
N ILE A 80 4.80 12.91 0.06
CA ILE A 80 5.93 12.12 -0.40
C ILE A 80 6.14 10.95 0.56
N GLN A 81 6.03 9.72 0.07
CA GLN A 81 6.02 8.54 0.93
C GLN A 81 7.37 8.31 1.63
N SER A 82 8.49 8.58 0.96
CA SER A 82 9.82 8.46 1.55
C SER A 82 10.05 9.43 2.73
N GLU A 83 9.41 10.58 2.76
CA GLU A 83 9.48 11.53 3.86
C GLU A 83 8.72 11.06 5.11
N ARG A 84 7.88 10.03 4.99
CA ARG A 84 7.09 9.44 6.07
C ARG A 84 7.69 8.19 6.69
N ILE A 85 8.94 7.83 6.34
CA ILE A 85 9.61 6.61 6.81
C ILE A 85 9.60 6.52 8.35
N LYS A 86 9.88 7.62 9.04
CA LYS A 86 9.86 7.66 10.52
C LYS A 86 8.49 7.23 11.05
N ARG A 87 7.41 7.79 10.50
CA ARG A 87 6.04 7.42 10.90
C ARG A 87 5.71 5.97 10.57
N HIS A 88 6.15 5.47 9.41
CA HIS A 88 5.96 4.06 9.05
C HIS A 88 6.68 3.13 10.03
N GLN A 89 7.91 3.47 10.44
CA GLN A 89 8.66 2.71 11.44
C GLN A 89 7.96 2.70 12.81
N GLU A 90 7.48 3.86 13.28
CA GLU A 90 6.73 3.96 14.54
C GLU A 90 5.50 3.04 14.52
N VAL A 91 4.70 3.08 13.44
CA VAL A 91 3.51 2.23 13.31
C VAL A 91 3.89 0.74 13.22
N ALA A 92 4.96 0.40 12.50
CA ALA A 92 5.42 -0.98 12.40
C ALA A 92 5.87 -1.54 13.76
N LEU A 93 6.55 -0.73 14.58
CA LEU A 93 6.93 -1.11 15.93
C LEU A 93 5.72 -1.25 16.87
N ASP A 94 4.77 -0.32 16.80
CA ASP A 94 3.50 -0.42 17.53
C ASP A 94 2.74 -1.70 17.20
N LEU A 95 2.64 -2.06 15.91
CA LEU A 95 2.03 -3.33 15.50
C LEU A 95 2.76 -4.55 16.05
N LEU A 96 4.11 -4.48 16.11
CA LEU A 96 4.93 -5.54 16.69
C LEU A 96 4.69 -5.69 18.19
N GLU A 97 4.68 -4.59 18.94
CA GLU A 97 4.40 -4.55 20.39
C GLU A 97 3.00 -5.06 20.72
N ASN A 98 2.01 -4.72 19.89
CA ASN A 98 0.62 -5.19 20.04
C ASN A 98 0.37 -6.58 19.46
N ASN A 99 1.43 -7.34 19.13
CA ASN A 99 1.34 -8.71 18.58
C ASN A 99 0.53 -8.82 17.26
N LYS A 100 0.38 -7.71 16.53
CA LYS A 100 -0.24 -7.63 15.20
C LYS A 100 0.76 -7.79 14.06
N ALA A 101 2.04 -7.84 14.39
CA ALA A 101 3.14 -8.09 13.47
C ALA A 101 4.15 -9.04 14.10
N PHE A 102 5.12 -9.51 13.33
CA PHE A 102 6.19 -10.39 13.79
C PHE A 102 7.51 -10.10 13.07
N LYS A 103 8.62 -10.48 13.70
CA LYS A 103 9.97 -10.38 13.12
C LYS A 103 10.23 -11.55 12.19
N CYS A 104 10.81 -11.28 11.01
CA CYS A 104 11.12 -12.29 10.01
C CYS A 104 12.56 -12.13 9.51
N ILE A 105 13.30 -13.24 9.41
CA ILE A 105 14.68 -13.33 8.92
C ILE A 105 14.81 -14.06 7.58
N CYS A 106 13.69 -14.44 6.96
CA CYS A 106 13.70 -15.12 5.66
C CYS A 106 14.30 -14.22 4.58
N LYS A 107 15.24 -14.77 3.81
CA LYS A 107 15.82 -14.05 2.67
C LYS A 107 14.82 -13.97 1.51
N PRO A 108 14.85 -12.89 0.70
CA PRO A 108 13.94 -12.74 -0.45
C PRO A 108 13.97 -13.95 -1.40
N ALA A 109 15.16 -14.49 -1.70
CA ALA A 109 15.31 -15.67 -2.57
C ALA A 109 14.61 -16.93 -2.02
N GLU A 110 14.59 -17.14 -0.69
CA GLU A 110 13.90 -18.26 -0.07
C GLU A 110 12.37 -18.12 -0.20
N LEU A 111 11.88 -16.90 -0.03
CA LEU A 111 10.45 -16.60 -0.18
C LEU A 111 10.00 -16.72 -1.63
N GLU A 112 10.81 -16.27 -2.57
CA GLU A 112 10.54 -16.40 -4.00
C GLU A 112 10.51 -17.88 -4.43
N LYS A 113 11.46 -18.68 -3.97
CA LYS A 113 11.46 -20.12 -4.21
C LYS A 113 10.16 -20.78 -3.72
N LYS A 114 9.73 -20.47 -2.49
CA LYS A 114 8.47 -20.99 -1.94
C LYS A 114 7.25 -20.53 -2.76
N ARG A 115 7.24 -19.27 -3.22
CA ARG A 115 6.18 -18.74 -4.07
C ARG A 115 6.08 -19.54 -5.37
N ASN A 116 7.21 -19.79 -6.03
CA ASN A 116 7.28 -20.56 -7.26
C ASN A 116 6.87 -22.04 -7.05
N GLU A 117 7.24 -22.65 -5.93
CA GLU A 117 6.81 -24.01 -5.58
C GLU A 117 5.29 -24.10 -5.35
N ASN A 118 4.71 -23.11 -4.64
CA ASN A 118 3.28 -23.04 -4.42
C ASN A 118 2.49 -22.82 -5.73
N MET A 119 3.01 -21.98 -6.63
CA MET A 119 2.42 -21.78 -7.96
C MET A 119 2.40 -23.07 -8.78
N LYS A 120 3.51 -23.86 -8.77
CA LYS A 120 3.58 -25.15 -9.46
C LYS A 120 2.61 -26.20 -8.91
N LYS A 121 2.33 -26.14 -7.60
CA LYS A 121 1.39 -27.05 -6.92
C LYS A 121 -0.06 -26.58 -7.01
N HIS A 122 -0.35 -25.47 -7.69
CA HIS A 122 -1.67 -24.84 -7.75
C HIS A 122 -2.30 -24.61 -6.36
N THR A 123 -1.46 -24.38 -5.34
CA THR A 123 -1.93 -24.08 -4.00
C THR A 123 -2.15 -22.58 -3.84
N ASN A 124 -3.31 -22.17 -3.33
CA ASN A 124 -3.65 -20.77 -3.06
C ASN A 124 -2.96 -20.21 -1.80
N VAL A 125 -2.05 -20.97 -1.18
CA VAL A 125 -1.36 -20.54 0.04
C VAL A 125 -0.36 -19.45 -0.30
N LYS A 126 -0.73 -18.20 -0.02
CA LYS A 126 0.13 -17.02 -0.23
C LYS A 126 1.04 -16.69 0.96
N ARG A 127 0.75 -17.25 2.16
CA ARG A 127 1.61 -17.05 3.35
C ARG A 127 2.92 -17.81 3.21
N LEU A 128 3.98 -17.08 2.92
CA LEU A 128 5.28 -17.66 2.66
C LEU A 128 6.13 -17.86 3.93
N CYS A 129 5.91 -17.04 4.96
CA CYS A 129 6.68 -17.10 6.20
C CYS A 129 5.78 -17.38 7.42
N THR A 130 5.56 -18.66 7.74
CA THR A 130 4.95 -19.09 9.01
C THR A 130 6.02 -19.48 10.05
N LYS A 131 7.21 -19.90 9.59
CA LYS A 131 8.31 -20.35 10.45
C LYS A 131 8.77 -19.29 11.45
N CYS A 132 8.99 -18.05 10.97
CA CYS A 132 9.46 -16.96 11.82
C CYS A 132 8.39 -16.48 12.79
N GLU A 133 7.12 -16.49 12.41
CA GLU A 133 6.01 -16.04 13.23
C GLU A 133 5.94 -16.81 14.57
N ASN A 134 6.19 -18.14 14.51
CA ASN A 134 6.11 -19.03 15.66
C ASN A 134 7.46 -19.26 16.35
N SER A 135 8.56 -18.64 15.88
CA SER A 135 9.88 -18.84 16.45
C SER A 135 10.17 -17.85 17.56
N HIS A 136 10.22 -18.32 18.81
CA HIS A 136 10.56 -17.53 19.97
C HIS A 136 11.94 -16.83 19.84
N ASP A 137 12.93 -17.53 19.29
CA ASP A 137 14.30 -16.99 19.12
C ASP A 137 14.32 -15.83 18.12
N VAL A 138 13.58 -15.97 17.00
CA VAL A 138 13.46 -14.89 16.02
C VAL A 138 12.76 -13.67 16.62
N GLN A 139 11.71 -13.87 17.42
CA GLN A 139 10.99 -12.75 18.03
C GLN A 139 11.82 -11.99 19.08
N LYS A 140 12.88 -12.60 19.68
CA LYS A 140 13.82 -11.94 20.61
C LYS A 140 14.92 -11.12 19.92
N LEU A 141 15.10 -11.23 18.61
CA LEU A 141 16.17 -10.52 17.91
C LEU A 141 16.04 -9.01 18.08
N LYS A 142 17.18 -8.34 18.29
CA LYS A 142 17.27 -6.86 18.37
C LYS A 142 17.51 -6.19 17.02
N ASN A 143 18.11 -6.90 16.06
CA ASN A 143 18.45 -6.40 14.73
C ASN A 143 18.47 -7.56 13.70
N GLY A 144 18.68 -7.24 12.41
CA GLY A 144 18.80 -8.25 11.36
C GLY A 144 17.48 -8.91 10.96
N TYR A 145 16.34 -8.25 11.14
CA TYR A 145 15.02 -8.73 10.78
C TYR A 145 14.23 -7.68 9.99
N VAL A 146 13.18 -8.14 9.31
CA VAL A 146 12.11 -7.28 8.79
C VAL A 146 10.84 -7.53 9.62
N ILE A 147 9.95 -6.54 9.67
CA ILE A 147 8.65 -6.65 10.33
C ILE A 147 7.60 -7.03 9.29
N ARG A 148 6.80 -8.05 9.60
CA ARG A 148 5.69 -8.52 8.75
C ARG A 148 4.38 -8.49 9.53
N ILE A 149 3.30 -8.15 8.86
CA ILE A 149 1.95 -8.13 9.44
C ILE A 149 1.48 -9.57 9.68
N LYS A 150 0.87 -9.81 10.85
CA LYS A 150 0.14 -11.05 11.12
C LYS A 150 -1.22 -10.99 10.47
N ILE A 151 -1.54 -12.00 9.68
CA ILE A 151 -2.87 -12.17 9.11
C ILE A 151 -3.60 -13.23 9.93
N PRO A 152 -4.78 -12.95 10.51
CA PRO A 152 -5.56 -13.93 11.27
C PRO A 152 -5.86 -15.20 10.45
N ASN A 153 -5.91 -16.36 11.09
CA ASN A 153 -6.13 -17.63 10.38
C ASN A 153 -7.60 -17.93 10.08
N SER A 154 -8.51 -17.34 10.82
CA SER A 154 -9.90 -17.78 10.92
C SER A 154 -10.94 -16.78 10.42
N GLU A 155 -10.53 -15.60 9.98
CA GLU A 155 -11.47 -14.53 9.60
C GLU A 155 -11.24 -14.12 8.16
N ASN A 156 -12.31 -14.02 7.38
CA ASN A 156 -12.27 -13.40 6.06
C ASN A 156 -12.36 -11.90 6.21
N ILE A 157 -11.66 -11.16 5.37
CA ILE A 157 -11.74 -9.71 5.31
C ILE A 157 -12.88 -9.35 4.37
N THR A 158 -13.95 -8.77 4.92
CA THR A 158 -15.06 -8.24 4.12
C THR A 158 -15.02 -6.72 4.14
N LEU A 159 -15.07 -6.13 2.96
CA LEU A 159 -15.16 -4.68 2.78
C LEU A 159 -16.31 -4.34 1.84
N THR A 160 -16.88 -3.16 2.03
CA THR A 160 -17.90 -2.61 1.12
C THR A 160 -17.22 -1.62 0.19
N ASP A 161 -16.99 -2.05 -1.05
CA ASP A 161 -16.48 -1.17 -2.11
C ASP A 161 -17.62 -0.32 -2.69
N LEU A 162 -17.36 0.96 -2.93
CA LEU A 162 -18.39 1.89 -3.43
C LEU A 162 -18.79 1.64 -4.88
N VAL A 163 -17.97 0.90 -5.63
CA VAL A 163 -18.20 0.60 -7.06
C VAL A 163 -18.65 -0.85 -7.25
N GLN A 164 -17.98 -1.80 -6.57
CA GLN A 164 -18.21 -3.23 -6.73
C GLN A 164 -19.15 -3.83 -5.68
N GLY A 165 -19.49 -3.07 -4.62
CA GLY A 165 -20.32 -3.58 -3.52
C GLY A 165 -19.52 -4.40 -2.51
N GLY A 166 -20.09 -5.47 -1.99
CA GLY A 166 -19.44 -6.33 -1.00
C GLY A 166 -18.34 -7.19 -1.62
N ILE A 167 -17.13 -7.08 -1.11
CA ILE A 167 -15.97 -7.89 -1.51
C ILE A 167 -15.50 -8.65 -0.27
N THR A 168 -15.37 -9.97 -0.39
CA THR A 168 -14.80 -10.81 0.66
C THR A 168 -13.52 -11.47 0.15
N VAL A 169 -12.44 -11.29 0.89
CA VAL A 169 -11.13 -11.90 0.61
C VAL A 169 -10.83 -12.92 1.71
N GLU A 170 -10.53 -14.15 1.31
CA GLU A 170 -10.12 -15.18 2.25
C GLU A 170 -8.73 -14.89 2.80
N ASN A 171 -8.56 -15.01 4.11
CA ASN A 171 -7.28 -14.67 4.75
C ASN A 171 -6.09 -15.52 4.27
N GLN A 172 -6.34 -16.74 3.80
CA GLN A 172 -5.31 -17.60 3.20
C GLN A 172 -4.77 -17.04 1.86
N GLU A 173 -5.51 -16.15 1.20
CA GLU A 173 -5.09 -15.50 -0.04
C GLU A 173 -4.21 -14.26 0.19
N ILE A 174 -4.04 -13.85 1.43
CA ILE A 174 -3.26 -12.67 1.81
C ILE A 174 -1.89 -13.11 2.33
N ASP A 175 -0.81 -12.59 1.72
CA ASP A 175 0.55 -12.80 2.22
C ASP A 175 0.84 -11.93 3.45
N ASN A 176 1.78 -12.36 4.26
CA ASN A 176 2.35 -11.55 5.33
C ASN A 176 3.32 -10.52 4.71
N PHE A 177 2.90 -9.28 4.59
CA PHE A 177 3.71 -8.19 4.02
C PHE A 177 4.92 -7.84 4.87
#